data_e505c70f7c7fc2ba6aa50518e2a9c679
#
_entry.id   e505c70f7c7fc2ba6aa50518e2a9c679
#
_cell.length_a   1.000
_cell.length_b   1.000
_cell.length_c   1.000
_cell.angle_alpha   90.00
_cell.angle_beta   90.00
_cell.angle_gamma   90.00
#
_symmetry.space_group_name_H-M   'P 1'
#
loop_
_entity.id
_entity.type
_entity.pdbx_description
1 polymer ?
#
loop_
_entity_poly.entity_id
_entity_poly.type
_entity_poly.pdbx_seq_one_letter_code
_entity_poly.pdbx_strand_id
1 'polypeptide(L)'
;MESKTDNFQKYYVPEKSAIPIIFAVSVFFAGFGAANAITGNGSTMLLLGMLAVVITMSFWFSVVMKESKAGLDTPQLNNSYVFGMGWFIFSEVMFFFAFFGALFYIRQFAVPWLGGEGEKGLAGELLWPEFEATWPPMITPEQSIMGDQAVTKGPDESMYLHGISGIIKWLPLWNTIVLLSSSGTVHFAHIALKENNRKRFNFWLGITVCLAFIF
;
A
#
# COMPACT_ATOMS: atom_id res chain seq x y z
N MET A 1 36.29 -30.85 32.50
CA MET A 1 35.45 -30.90 31.30
C MET A 1 34.03 -30.65 31.73
N GLU A 2 33.65 -29.38 31.79
CA GLU A 2 32.25 -29.00 32.06
C GLU A 2 31.43 -29.23 30.82
N SER A 3 30.46 -30.12 30.92
CA SER A 3 29.43 -30.36 29.93
C SER A 3 28.69 -29.03 29.71
N LYS A 4 28.94 -28.38 28.55
CA LYS A 4 28.00 -27.40 28.01
C LYS A 4 26.68 -28.12 27.73
N THR A 5 25.79 -28.15 28.71
CA THR A 5 24.38 -28.41 28.48
C THR A 5 23.92 -27.31 27.51
N ASP A 6 23.74 -27.65 26.24
CA ASP A 6 23.06 -26.83 25.28
C ASP A 6 21.68 -26.47 25.85
N ASN A 7 21.57 -25.27 26.41
CA ASN A 7 20.28 -24.69 26.74
C ASN A 7 19.55 -24.44 25.39
N PHE A 8 18.96 -25.47 24.84
CA PHE A 8 18.01 -25.37 23.73
C PHE A 8 16.85 -24.53 24.22
N GLN A 9 16.86 -23.24 23.92
CA GLN A 9 15.71 -22.38 24.18
C GLN A 9 14.55 -22.92 23.35
N LYS A 10 13.53 -23.42 24.03
CA LYS A 10 12.33 -23.93 23.39
C LYS A 10 11.68 -22.77 22.64
N TYR A 11 11.53 -22.91 21.32
CA TYR A 11 10.83 -21.92 20.51
C TYR A 11 9.40 -21.75 21.02
N TYR A 12 8.97 -20.51 21.28
CA TYR A 12 7.61 -20.23 21.69
C TYR A 12 6.66 -20.41 20.51
N VAL A 13 5.72 -21.29 20.66
CA VAL A 13 4.63 -21.49 19.73
C VAL A 13 3.35 -20.97 20.39
N PRO A 14 2.70 -19.92 19.86
CA PRO A 14 1.47 -19.41 20.43
C PRO A 14 0.35 -20.45 20.40
N GLU A 15 -0.56 -20.38 21.36
CA GLU A 15 -1.76 -21.22 21.38
C GLU A 15 -2.65 -20.95 20.15
N LYS A 16 -3.53 -21.89 19.83
CA LYS A 16 -4.48 -21.75 18.72
C LYS A 16 -5.35 -20.52 18.93
N SER A 17 -5.32 -19.61 17.96
CA SER A 17 -6.08 -18.36 17.99
C SER A 17 -7.04 -18.27 16.81
N ALA A 18 -8.26 -17.79 17.06
CA ALA A 18 -9.23 -17.48 16.02
C ALA A 18 -9.05 -16.07 15.41
N ILE A 19 -8.16 -15.24 15.96
CA ILE A 19 -7.95 -13.85 15.54
C ILE A 19 -7.64 -13.73 14.04
N PRO A 20 -6.71 -14.53 13.45
CA PRO A 20 -6.41 -14.41 12.02
C PRO A 20 -7.62 -14.67 11.12
N ILE A 21 -8.46 -15.63 11.48
CA ILE A 21 -9.69 -15.94 10.69
C ILE A 21 -10.68 -14.79 10.81
N ILE A 22 -10.93 -14.28 12.01
CA ILE A 22 -11.84 -13.15 12.23
C ILE A 22 -11.33 -11.90 11.50
N PHE A 23 -10.04 -11.65 11.52
CA PHE A 23 -9.43 -10.54 10.80
C PHE A 23 -9.59 -10.68 9.27
N ALA A 24 -9.33 -11.87 8.72
CA ALA A 24 -9.51 -12.16 7.29
C ALA A 24 -10.96 -11.94 6.84
N VAL A 25 -11.95 -12.39 7.64
CA VAL A 25 -13.37 -12.15 7.38
C VAL A 25 -13.71 -10.66 7.44
N SER A 26 -13.13 -9.91 8.40
CA SER A 26 -13.34 -8.47 8.51
C SER A 26 -12.79 -7.72 7.28
N VAL A 27 -11.60 -8.08 6.81
CA VAL A 27 -10.98 -7.52 5.59
C VAL A 27 -11.79 -7.88 4.34
N PHE A 28 -12.32 -9.11 4.26
CA PHE A 28 -13.21 -9.52 3.16
C PHE A 28 -14.45 -8.61 3.09
N PHE A 29 -15.13 -8.37 4.21
CA PHE A 29 -16.30 -7.48 4.23
C PHE A 29 -15.94 -6.02 3.91
N ALA A 30 -14.77 -5.54 4.35
CA ALA A 30 -14.29 -4.22 3.97
C ALA A 30 -14.04 -4.11 2.45
N GLY A 31 -13.38 -5.11 1.85
CA GLY A 31 -13.12 -5.17 0.41
C GLY A 31 -14.41 -5.29 -0.43
N PHE A 32 -15.33 -6.17 -0.01
CA PHE A 32 -16.64 -6.30 -0.64
C PHE A 32 -17.46 -5.01 -0.53
N GLY A 33 -17.40 -4.36 0.65
CA GLY A 33 -18.03 -3.06 0.87
C GLY A 33 -17.43 -1.95 0.02
N ALA A 34 -16.12 -1.96 -0.21
CA ALA A 34 -15.45 -1.02 -1.11
C ALA A 34 -15.92 -1.21 -2.56
N ALA A 35 -16.01 -2.46 -3.03
CA ALA A 35 -16.54 -2.76 -4.36
C ALA A 35 -17.99 -2.24 -4.52
N ASN A 36 -18.86 -2.46 -3.53
CA ASN A 36 -20.24 -1.94 -3.55
C ASN A 36 -20.29 -0.41 -3.55
N ALA A 37 -19.41 0.26 -2.79
CA ALA A 37 -19.37 1.72 -2.76
C ALA A 37 -18.94 2.30 -4.11
N ILE A 38 -17.96 1.69 -4.79
CA ILE A 38 -17.49 2.12 -6.12
C ILE A 38 -18.57 1.91 -7.19
N THR A 39 -19.36 0.81 -7.09
CA THR A 39 -20.46 0.52 -8.03
C THR A 39 -21.76 1.28 -7.73
N GLY A 40 -21.75 2.19 -6.73
CA GLY A 40 -22.92 3.00 -6.39
C GLY A 40 -23.99 2.30 -5.55
N ASN A 41 -23.73 1.06 -5.08
CA ASN A 41 -24.67 0.26 -4.28
C ASN A 41 -24.70 0.60 -2.78
N GLY A 42 -24.05 1.72 -2.41
CA GLY A 42 -24.03 2.23 -1.03
C GLY A 42 -22.75 1.87 -0.25
N SER A 43 -22.44 2.67 0.76
CA SER A 43 -21.21 2.58 1.57
C SER A 43 -21.37 1.90 2.93
N THR A 44 -22.57 1.47 3.29
CA THR A 44 -22.85 0.90 4.63
C THR A 44 -21.99 -0.32 4.93
N MET A 45 -21.85 -1.25 3.96
CA MET A 45 -21.00 -2.44 4.10
C MET A 45 -19.52 -2.09 4.27
N LEU A 46 -19.05 -1.05 3.57
CA LEU A 46 -17.69 -0.56 3.72
C LEU A 46 -17.44 -0.05 5.15
N LEU A 47 -18.36 0.77 5.68
CA LEU A 47 -18.24 1.30 7.05
C LEU A 47 -18.26 0.19 8.11
N LEU A 48 -19.16 -0.79 7.98
CA LEU A 48 -19.22 -1.93 8.89
C LEU A 48 -17.98 -2.81 8.79
N GLY A 49 -17.49 -3.08 7.58
CA GLY A 49 -16.27 -3.84 7.36
C GLY A 49 -15.03 -3.14 7.94
N MET A 50 -14.90 -1.84 7.72
CA MET A 50 -13.80 -1.04 8.28
C MET A 50 -13.87 -1.00 9.82
N LEU A 51 -15.06 -0.85 10.40
CA LEU A 51 -15.24 -0.90 11.85
C LEU A 51 -14.81 -2.28 12.41
N ALA A 52 -15.21 -3.36 11.76
CA ALA A 52 -14.81 -4.71 12.14
C ALA A 52 -13.29 -4.92 12.06
N VAL A 53 -12.63 -4.39 11.04
CA VAL A 53 -11.16 -4.41 10.89
C VAL A 53 -10.51 -3.67 12.07
N VAL A 54 -10.96 -2.45 12.39
CA VAL A 54 -10.40 -1.65 13.49
C VAL A 54 -10.57 -2.37 14.84
N ILE A 55 -11.74 -2.94 15.11
CA ILE A 55 -12.01 -3.66 16.36
C ILE A 55 -11.11 -4.90 16.47
N THR A 56 -11.07 -5.71 15.40
CA THR A 56 -10.27 -6.96 15.40
C THR A 56 -8.77 -6.67 15.53
N MET A 57 -8.28 -5.63 14.84
CA MET A 57 -6.88 -5.22 14.90
C MET A 57 -6.53 -4.70 16.31
N SER A 58 -7.39 -3.90 16.93
CA SER A 58 -7.20 -3.39 18.30
C SER A 58 -7.14 -4.53 19.32
N PHE A 59 -8.02 -5.53 19.15
CA PHE A 59 -8.01 -6.73 19.96
C PHE A 59 -6.71 -7.53 19.78
N TRP A 60 -6.29 -7.74 18.52
CA TRP A 60 -5.04 -8.43 18.20
C TRP A 60 -3.82 -7.76 18.86
N PHE A 61 -3.67 -6.45 18.68
CA PHE A 61 -2.57 -5.71 19.33
C PHE A 61 -2.61 -5.80 20.85
N SER A 62 -3.81 -5.85 21.46
CA SER A 62 -3.96 -6.04 22.89
C SER A 62 -3.44 -7.39 23.36
N VAL A 63 -3.66 -8.45 22.58
CA VAL A 63 -3.11 -9.80 22.86
C VAL A 63 -1.59 -9.78 22.73
N VAL A 64 -1.04 -9.24 21.64
CA VAL A 64 0.42 -9.15 21.44
C VAL A 64 1.10 -8.37 22.57
N MET A 65 0.49 -7.25 23.02
CA MET A 65 1.02 -6.50 24.17
C MET A 65 1.01 -7.30 25.46
N LYS A 66 0.01 -8.16 25.69
CA LYS A 66 -0.04 -9.03 26.87
C LYS A 66 1.04 -10.11 26.82
N GLU A 67 1.24 -10.73 25.65
CA GLU A 67 2.28 -11.74 25.44
C GLU A 67 3.69 -11.16 25.64
N SER A 68 3.96 -9.97 25.09
CA SER A 68 5.23 -9.28 25.29
C SER A 68 5.47 -8.91 26.76
N LYS A 69 4.43 -8.43 27.49
CA LYS A 69 4.55 -8.16 28.93
C LYS A 69 4.75 -9.42 29.76
N ALA A 70 4.28 -10.57 29.31
CA ALA A 70 4.50 -11.86 29.96
C ALA A 70 5.94 -12.40 29.75
N GLY A 71 6.78 -11.70 28.97
CA GLY A 71 8.16 -12.08 28.71
C GLY A 71 8.32 -13.31 27.81
N LEU A 72 7.35 -13.56 26.94
CA LEU A 72 7.37 -14.69 26.00
C LEU A 72 8.30 -14.43 24.80
N ASP A 73 8.88 -13.24 24.71
CA ASP A 73 9.82 -12.85 23.64
C ASP A 73 11.16 -13.55 23.85
N THR A 74 11.47 -14.51 22.99
CA THR A 74 12.78 -15.20 22.99
C THR A 74 13.68 -14.61 21.91
N PRO A 75 15.03 -14.70 22.03
CA PRO A 75 15.96 -14.26 20.97
C PRO A 75 15.68 -14.93 19.62
N GLN A 76 15.25 -16.19 19.62
CA GLN A 76 14.89 -16.93 18.40
C GLN A 76 13.61 -16.35 17.75
N LEU A 77 12.62 -15.95 18.55
CA LEU A 77 11.42 -15.29 18.08
C LEU A 77 11.73 -13.92 17.46
N ASN A 78 12.65 -13.16 18.07
CA ASN A 78 13.12 -11.89 17.53
C ASN A 78 13.75 -12.04 16.14
N ASN A 79 14.54 -13.09 15.92
CA ASN A 79 15.06 -13.39 14.58
C ASN A 79 13.93 -13.69 13.57
N SER A 80 12.88 -14.40 13.98
CA SER A 80 11.71 -14.66 13.15
C SER A 80 10.99 -13.37 12.76
N TYR A 81 10.89 -12.39 13.66
CA TYR A 81 10.33 -11.07 13.33
C TYR A 81 11.19 -10.30 12.32
N VAL A 82 12.53 -10.39 12.44
CA VAL A 82 13.43 -9.76 11.44
C VAL A 82 13.26 -10.40 10.07
N PHE A 83 13.18 -11.72 9.98
CA PHE A 83 12.90 -12.41 8.72
C PHE A 83 11.51 -12.07 8.19
N GLY A 84 10.49 -12.01 9.04
CA GLY A 84 9.14 -11.59 8.66
C GLY A 84 9.12 -10.18 8.07
N MET A 85 9.84 -9.23 8.67
CA MET A 85 10.00 -7.89 8.13
C MET A 85 10.73 -7.90 6.77
N GLY A 86 11.76 -8.74 6.63
CA GLY A 86 12.46 -8.91 5.34
C GLY A 86 11.52 -9.39 4.22
N TRP A 87 10.67 -10.37 4.49
CA TRP A 87 9.65 -10.83 3.56
C TRP A 87 8.59 -9.79 3.25
N PHE A 88 8.17 -9.00 4.26
CA PHE A 88 7.26 -7.90 4.04
C PHE A 88 7.85 -6.85 3.08
N ILE A 89 9.09 -6.41 3.33
CA ILE A 89 9.78 -5.46 2.43
C ILE A 89 9.91 -6.05 1.02
N PHE A 90 10.24 -7.34 0.90
CA PHE A 90 10.32 -8.02 -0.39
C PHE A 90 8.97 -8.01 -1.12
N SER A 91 7.87 -8.25 -0.43
CA SER A 91 6.52 -8.19 -1.02
C SER A 91 6.18 -6.80 -1.55
N GLU A 92 6.55 -5.74 -0.84
CA GLU A 92 6.36 -4.35 -1.29
C GLU A 92 7.20 -4.04 -2.54
N VAL A 93 8.45 -4.50 -2.59
CA VAL A 93 9.29 -4.38 -3.79
C VAL A 93 8.64 -5.09 -4.98
N MET A 94 8.10 -6.30 -4.78
CA MET A 94 7.43 -7.05 -5.84
C MET A 94 6.11 -6.40 -6.28
N PHE A 95 5.38 -5.76 -5.36
CA PHE A 95 4.20 -4.96 -5.66
C PHE A 95 4.56 -3.81 -6.64
N PHE A 96 5.56 -3.01 -6.31
CA PHE A 96 6.03 -1.94 -7.22
C PHE A 96 6.56 -2.50 -8.54
N PHE A 97 7.30 -3.60 -8.51
CA PHE A 97 7.81 -4.25 -9.72
C PHE A 97 6.67 -4.66 -10.66
N ALA A 98 5.57 -5.19 -10.13
CA ALA A 98 4.40 -5.56 -10.93
C ALA A 98 3.77 -4.31 -11.61
N PHE A 99 3.60 -3.22 -10.88
CA PHE A 99 3.05 -1.98 -11.46
C PHE A 99 3.97 -1.32 -12.48
N PHE A 100 5.26 -1.23 -12.19
CA PHE A 100 6.23 -0.71 -13.18
C PHE A 100 6.38 -1.62 -14.39
N GLY A 101 6.31 -2.94 -14.21
CA GLY A 101 6.28 -3.90 -15.30
C GLY A 101 5.05 -3.73 -16.19
N ALA A 102 3.87 -3.57 -15.58
CA ALA A 102 2.63 -3.28 -16.30
C ALA A 102 2.71 -1.93 -17.04
N LEU A 103 3.22 -0.89 -16.40
CA LEU A 103 3.42 0.42 -17.02
C LEU A 103 4.37 0.34 -18.22
N PHE A 104 5.48 -0.38 -18.08
CA PHE A 104 6.42 -0.62 -19.17
C PHE A 104 5.73 -1.34 -20.34
N TYR A 105 4.98 -2.41 -20.05
CA TYR A 105 4.26 -3.16 -21.07
C TYR A 105 3.24 -2.30 -21.79
N ILE A 106 2.44 -1.52 -21.06
CA ILE A 106 1.44 -0.64 -21.65
C ILE A 106 2.10 0.41 -22.56
N ARG A 107 3.17 1.04 -22.07
CA ARG A 107 3.85 2.12 -22.80
C ARG A 107 4.57 1.62 -24.04
N GLN A 108 5.26 0.46 -23.97
CA GLN A 108 6.12 -0.02 -25.04
C GLN A 108 5.39 -0.91 -26.05
N PHE A 109 4.30 -1.54 -25.65
CA PHE A 109 3.59 -2.50 -26.49
C PHE A 109 2.11 -2.14 -26.70
N ALA A 110 1.34 -2.01 -25.62
CA ALA A 110 -0.11 -1.88 -25.73
C ALA A 110 -0.53 -0.57 -26.42
N VAL A 111 0.05 0.56 -26.04
CA VAL A 111 -0.28 1.86 -26.63
C VAL A 111 0.11 1.94 -28.10
N PRO A 112 1.34 1.54 -28.55
CA PRO A 112 1.68 1.45 -29.97
C PRO A 112 0.76 0.52 -30.76
N TRP A 113 0.41 -0.66 -30.22
CA TRP A 113 -0.51 -1.57 -30.91
C TRP A 113 -1.91 -0.99 -31.08
N LEU A 114 -2.41 -0.25 -30.10
CA LEU A 114 -3.70 0.45 -30.21
C LEU A 114 -3.66 1.56 -31.26
N GLY A 115 -2.51 2.19 -31.45
CA GLY A 115 -2.27 3.22 -32.49
C GLY A 115 -1.92 2.66 -33.88
N GLY A 116 -2.04 1.34 -34.09
CA GLY A 116 -1.80 0.73 -35.42
C GLY A 116 -0.35 0.32 -35.66
N GLU A 117 0.55 0.42 -34.67
CA GLU A 117 1.97 0.08 -34.86
C GLU A 117 2.25 -1.40 -34.51
N GLY A 118 3.23 -2.00 -35.20
CA GLY A 118 3.75 -3.34 -34.90
C GLY A 118 2.83 -4.49 -35.36
N GLU A 119 3.18 -5.72 -34.95
CA GLU A 119 2.51 -6.96 -35.40
C GLU A 119 1.02 -7.05 -35.04
N LYS A 120 0.59 -6.38 -33.98
CA LYS A 120 -0.79 -6.38 -33.49
C LYS A 120 -1.54 -5.07 -33.82
N GLY A 121 -0.93 -4.17 -34.56
CA GLY A 121 -1.49 -2.87 -34.90
C GLY A 121 -2.73 -2.93 -35.80
N LEU A 122 -2.88 -3.99 -36.61
CA LEU A 122 -4.03 -4.13 -37.51
C LEU A 122 -5.39 -4.02 -36.81
N ALA A 123 -5.50 -4.54 -35.60
CA ALA A 123 -6.72 -4.40 -34.81
C ALA A 123 -6.96 -2.94 -34.38
N GLY A 124 -5.91 -2.21 -34.06
CA GLY A 124 -5.96 -0.78 -33.74
C GLY A 124 -6.44 0.06 -34.94
N GLU A 125 -5.86 -0.15 -36.12
CA GLU A 125 -6.26 0.54 -37.36
C GLU A 125 -7.73 0.29 -37.74
N LEU A 126 -8.23 -0.92 -37.51
CA LEU A 126 -9.61 -1.28 -37.83
C LEU A 126 -10.62 -0.80 -36.80
N LEU A 127 -10.29 -0.86 -35.51
CA LEU A 127 -11.21 -0.56 -34.42
C LEU A 127 -11.14 0.89 -33.97
N TRP A 128 -9.93 1.49 -34.03
CA TRP A 128 -9.64 2.82 -33.48
C TRP A 128 -8.82 3.69 -34.44
N PRO A 129 -9.29 3.94 -35.65
CA PRO A 129 -8.48 4.60 -36.70
C PRO A 129 -8.09 6.05 -36.33
N GLU A 130 -8.80 6.69 -35.44
CA GLU A 130 -8.55 8.07 -34.99
C GLU A 130 -7.72 8.15 -33.70
N PHE A 131 -7.31 6.99 -33.14
CA PHE A 131 -6.52 6.97 -31.91
C PHE A 131 -5.04 7.23 -32.21
N GLU A 132 -4.49 8.27 -31.61
CA GLU A 132 -3.05 8.58 -31.65
C GLU A 132 -2.32 7.99 -30.45
N ALA A 133 -1.30 7.16 -30.71
CA ALA A 133 -0.46 6.51 -29.70
C ALA A 133 0.54 7.49 -29.07
N THR A 134 0.05 8.56 -28.48
CA THR A 134 0.88 9.55 -27.77
C THR A 134 1.04 9.20 -26.30
N TRP A 135 2.15 9.62 -25.68
CA TRP A 135 2.37 9.43 -24.25
C TRP A 135 2.51 10.76 -23.51
N PRO A 136 1.79 10.99 -22.39
CA PRO A 136 0.74 10.14 -21.81
C PRO A 136 -0.53 10.11 -22.68
N PRO A 137 -1.27 8.98 -22.74
CA PRO A 137 -2.51 8.88 -23.50
C PRO A 137 -3.61 9.68 -22.80
N MET A 138 -3.83 10.90 -23.24
CA MET A 138 -4.86 11.80 -22.69
C MET A 138 -6.26 11.47 -23.18
N ILE A 139 -6.37 10.82 -24.32
CA ILE A 139 -7.62 10.40 -24.95
C ILE A 139 -7.59 8.88 -25.07
N THR A 140 -8.64 8.20 -24.63
CA THR A 140 -8.77 6.75 -24.80
C THR A 140 -9.21 6.38 -26.22
N PRO A 141 -8.94 5.15 -26.71
CA PRO A 141 -9.45 4.70 -28.00
C PRO A 141 -10.97 4.82 -28.15
N GLU A 142 -11.74 4.53 -27.08
CA GLU A 142 -13.19 4.71 -27.08
C GLU A 142 -13.58 6.20 -27.20
N GLN A 143 -12.87 7.06 -26.48
CA GLN A 143 -13.11 8.50 -26.49
C GLN A 143 -12.78 9.14 -27.86
N SER A 144 -11.82 8.61 -28.61
CA SER A 144 -11.49 9.09 -29.93
C SER A 144 -12.65 8.90 -30.93
N ILE A 145 -13.50 7.88 -30.74
CA ILE A 145 -14.67 7.58 -31.57
C ILE A 145 -15.95 8.20 -31.02
N MET A 146 -16.21 8.03 -29.71
CA MET A 146 -17.49 8.42 -29.09
C MET A 146 -17.46 9.83 -28.47
N GLY A 147 -16.29 10.49 -28.42
CA GLY A 147 -16.15 11.80 -27.80
C GLY A 147 -16.60 11.81 -26.33
N ASP A 148 -17.48 12.77 -25.99
CA ASP A 148 -17.98 12.93 -24.61
C ASP A 148 -18.90 11.80 -24.13
N GLN A 149 -19.41 10.96 -25.03
CA GLN A 149 -20.28 9.81 -24.71
C GLN A 149 -19.49 8.57 -24.29
N ALA A 150 -18.15 8.58 -24.41
CA ALA A 150 -17.31 7.47 -24.00
C ALA A 150 -17.46 7.16 -22.50
N VAL A 151 -17.57 5.86 -22.19
CA VAL A 151 -17.65 5.36 -20.80
C VAL A 151 -16.26 5.48 -20.14
N THR A 152 -15.22 5.10 -20.88
CA THR A 152 -13.82 5.24 -20.43
C THR A 152 -13.26 6.57 -20.91
N LYS A 153 -12.95 7.46 -19.96
CA LYS A 153 -12.33 8.74 -20.24
C LYS A 153 -10.84 8.70 -19.93
N GLY A 154 -10.07 9.47 -20.68
CA GLY A 154 -8.66 9.69 -20.40
C GLY A 154 -8.43 10.41 -19.06
N PRO A 155 -7.19 10.47 -18.58
CA PRO A 155 -6.85 11.20 -17.38
C PRO A 155 -7.18 12.69 -17.55
N ASP A 156 -7.80 13.25 -16.51
CA ASP A 156 -8.14 14.66 -16.45
C ASP A 156 -6.89 15.55 -16.31
N GLU A 157 -7.05 16.87 -16.33
CA GLU A 157 -5.97 17.87 -16.18
C GLU A 157 -5.06 17.65 -14.96
N SER A 158 -5.53 16.90 -13.94
CA SER A 158 -4.75 16.51 -12.78
C SER A 158 -3.49 15.69 -13.10
N MET A 159 -3.46 15.03 -14.27
CA MET A 159 -2.28 14.27 -14.75
C MET A 159 -1.32 15.12 -15.59
N TYR A 160 -1.64 16.38 -15.82
CA TYR A 160 -0.78 17.28 -16.57
C TYR A 160 0.48 17.61 -15.75
N LEU A 161 1.65 17.45 -16.34
CA LEU A 161 2.90 17.94 -15.75
C LEU A 161 2.86 19.47 -15.71
N HIS A 162 2.51 20.00 -14.55
CA HIS A 162 2.64 21.44 -14.32
C HIS A 162 4.12 21.82 -14.47
N GLY A 163 4.41 22.82 -15.29
CA GLY A 163 5.77 23.37 -15.39
C GLY A 163 6.33 23.84 -14.03
N ILE A 164 7.59 24.25 -13.98
CA ILE A 164 8.27 24.63 -12.72
C ILE A 164 7.45 25.64 -11.89
N SER A 165 6.70 26.52 -12.53
CA SER A 165 5.79 27.49 -11.85
C SER A 165 4.57 26.84 -11.16
N GLY A 166 4.17 25.65 -11.59
CA GLY A 166 3.05 24.90 -11.02
C GLY A 166 3.43 23.84 -10.00
N ILE A 167 4.74 23.61 -9.76
CA ILE A 167 5.24 22.51 -8.93
C ILE A 167 4.72 22.57 -7.48
N ILE A 168 4.47 23.78 -6.95
CA ILE A 168 3.93 23.98 -5.59
C ILE A 168 2.49 23.46 -5.48
N LYS A 169 1.72 23.43 -6.59
CA LYS A 169 0.36 22.91 -6.63
C LYS A 169 0.33 21.39 -6.85
N TRP A 170 1.48 20.76 -6.99
CA TRP A 170 1.59 19.35 -7.34
C TRP A 170 1.45 18.47 -6.12
N LEU A 171 0.34 17.76 -6.01
CA LEU A 171 0.02 16.86 -4.90
C LEU A 171 1.11 15.81 -4.63
N PRO A 172 1.69 15.12 -5.64
CA PRO A 172 2.77 14.15 -5.41
C PRO A 172 4.01 14.73 -4.74
N LEU A 173 4.34 15.99 -4.99
CA LEU A 173 5.46 16.66 -4.31
C LEU A 173 5.20 16.80 -2.81
N TRP A 174 3.99 17.26 -2.43
CA TRP A 174 3.62 17.41 -1.03
C TRP A 174 3.55 16.07 -0.30
N ASN A 175 3.01 15.03 -0.96
CA ASN A 175 3.02 13.68 -0.40
C ASN A 175 4.45 13.19 -0.15
N THR A 176 5.37 13.42 -1.08
CA THR A 176 6.78 13.06 -0.91
C THR A 176 7.42 13.81 0.27
N ILE A 177 7.15 15.11 0.41
CA ILE A 177 7.65 15.92 1.55
C ILE A 177 7.11 15.38 2.87
N VAL A 178 5.82 15.09 2.94
CA VAL A 178 5.18 14.52 4.15
C VAL A 178 5.79 13.17 4.50
N LEU A 179 5.97 12.29 3.50
CA LEU A 179 6.56 10.97 3.69
C LEU A 179 8.01 11.05 4.21
N LEU A 180 8.85 11.89 3.61
CA LEU A 180 10.23 12.10 4.07
C LEU A 180 10.27 12.72 5.48
N SER A 181 9.37 13.65 5.78
CA SER A 181 9.24 14.23 7.12
C SER A 181 8.83 13.18 8.15
N SER A 182 7.90 12.28 7.81
CA SER A 182 7.50 11.18 8.71
C SER A 182 8.63 10.20 8.99
N SER A 183 9.50 9.94 8.00
CA SER A 183 10.73 9.15 8.18
C SER A 183 11.69 9.80 9.19
N GLY A 184 11.85 11.13 9.14
CA GLY A 184 12.62 11.88 10.15
C GLY A 184 12.02 11.78 11.54
N THR A 185 10.72 11.97 11.68
CA THR A 185 10.06 11.93 12.99
C THR A 185 10.07 10.53 13.63
N VAL A 186 9.92 9.46 12.85
CA VAL A 186 10.08 8.08 13.37
C VAL A 186 11.51 7.80 13.81
N HIS A 187 12.51 8.36 13.14
CA HIS A 187 13.91 8.26 13.57
C HIS A 187 14.13 8.90 14.94
N PHE A 188 13.60 10.10 15.18
CA PHE A 188 13.65 10.75 16.51
C PHE A 188 12.89 9.96 17.57
N ALA A 189 11.76 9.35 17.23
CA ALA A 189 11.06 8.43 18.13
C ALA A 189 11.94 7.25 18.50
N HIS A 190 12.64 6.64 17.53
CA HIS A 190 13.55 5.52 17.78
C HIS A 190 14.73 5.90 18.70
N ILE A 191 15.35 7.08 18.49
CA ILE A 191 16.39 7.58 19.40
C ILE A 191 15.85 7.73 20.81
N ALA A 192 14.69 8.38 20.98
CA ALA A 192 14.07 8.56 22.29
C ALA A 192 13.73 7.23 22.98
N LEU A 193 13.40 6.19 22.21
CA LEU A 193 13.19 4.84 22.73
C LEU A 193 14.49 4.23 23.25
N LYS A 194 15.60 4.38 22.54
CA LYS A 194 16.94 3.94 22.97
C LYS A 194 17.40 4.64 24.24
N GLU A 195 17.08 5.93 24.38
CA GLU A 195 17.34 6.73 25.57
C GLU A 195 16.37 6.42 26.73
N ASN A 196 15.45 5.47 26.55
CA ASN A 196 14.37 5.12 27.49
C ASN A 196 13.47 6.31 27.88
N ASN A 197 13.39 7.33 27.04
CA ASN A 197 12.57 8.53 27.26
C ASN A 197 11.18 8.36 26.63
N ARG A 198 10.25 7.75 27.40
CA ARG A 198 8.89 7.44 26.94
C ARG A 198 8.07 8.67 26.55
N LYS A 199 8.30 9.84 27.17
CA LYS A 199 7.57 11.06 26.83
C LYS A 199 7.95 11.58 25.44
N ARG A 200 9.27 11.65 25.17
CA ARG A 200 9.77 12.05 23.83
C ARG A 200 9.40 11.03 22.76
N PHE A 201 9.45 9.74 23.07
CA PHE A 201 9.02 8.68 22.16
C PHE A 201 7.56 8.86 21.75
N ASN A 202 6.63 8.99 22.70
CA ASN A 202 5.20 9.16 22.41
C ASN A 202 4.91 10.43 21.64
N PHE A 203 5.62 11.53 21.91
CA PHE A 203 5.49 12.77 21.18
C PHE A 203 5.86 12.63 19.70
N TRP A 204 7.07 12.13 19.42
CA TRP A 204 7.56 11.96 18.04
C TRP A 204 6.76 10.91 17.27
N LEU A 205 6.37 9.81 17.94
CA LEU A 205 5.52 8.80 17.32
C LEU A 205 4.14 9.36 16.99
N GLY A 206 3.56 10.21 17.88
CA GLY A 206 2.30 10.88 17.63
C GLY A 206 2.35 11.79 16.40
N ILE A 207 3.43 12.56 16.23
CA ILE A 207 3.66 13.37 15.03
C ILE A 207 3.74 12.48 13.79
N THR A 208 4.47 11.37 13.85
CA THR A 208 4.59 10.42 12.74
C THR A 208 3.21 9.88 12.30
N VAL A 209 2.35 9.53 13.25
CA VAL A 209 0.99 9.06 12.99
C VAL A 209 0.14 10.18 12.35
N CYS A 210 0.22 11.41 12.86
CA CYS A 210 -0.49 12.56 12.27
C CYS A 210 -0.05 12.79 10.81
N LEU A 211 1.26 12.74 10.53
CA LEU A 211 1.78 12.87 9.16
C LEU A 211 1.29 11.74 8.24
N ALA A 212 1.17 10.50 8.76
CA ALA A 212 0.63 9.38 8.00
C ALA A 212 -0.86 9.56 7.64
N PHE A 213 -1.65 10.24 8.48
CA PHE A 213 -3.04 10.58 8.15
C PHE A 213 -3.17 11.71 7.12
N ILE A 214 -2.18 12.61 7.06
CA ILE A 214 -2.13 13.70 6.08
C ILE A 214 -1.72 13.16 4.70
N PHE A 215 -0.79 12.19 4.68
CA PHE A 215 -0.31 11.50 3.47
C PHE A 215 -1.42 10.68 2.82
#